data_553a4a6377e5da65eb44eb728c95f564
#
_entry.id   553a4a6377e5da65eb44eb728c95f564
#
_cell.length_a   1.000
_cell.length_b   1.000
_cell.length_c   1.000
_cell.angle_alpha   90.00
_cell.angle_beta   90.00
_cell.angle_gamma   90.00
#
_symmetry.space_group_name_H-M   'P 1'
#
loop_
_entity.id
_entity.type
_entity.pdbx_description
1 polymer ?
#
loop_
_entity_poly.entity_id
_entity_poly.type
_entity_poly.pdbx_seq_one_letter_code
_entity_poly.pdbx_strand_id
1 'polypeptide(L)'
;MTEIFGVPTQALFGQLLIGLINGSFYALLSLGLAVIFGMLNIINFSHGAQYMLGAFCAYFLLQLAGVGYWWSLLLAPIAVGAIGIIIERTMLARLYKLDHLYGLLLTFGLALIIQGVFTNFYGSSGLPYRIPDELGGSFNLGFMFLPKYRAWVIGASVVVCLGTWFVIERTKLGAYLRAGTENPALVQAFGINVPRMITLTYGFGVGLAAFAGVMAAPIYQVNPQMGANLIIVVFAVVVIGGMGSILGAVLTGFGLGVIEGLTKVFYPEASNTVIFVIMVLVLLVKPAGLFGRER
;
A
#
# COMPACT_ATOMS: atom_id res chain seq x y z
N MET A 1 -30.64 13.01 19.38
CA MET A 1 -29.45 12.69 18.56
C MET A 1 -29.59 13.48 17.27
N THR A 2 -28.58 14.21 16.88
CA THR A 2 -28.60 14.92 15.59
C THR A 2 -28.50 13.92 14.45
N GLU A 3 -29.41 14.03 13.47
CA GLU A 3 -29.39 13.19 12.28
C GLU A 3 -28.99 14.02 11.06
N ILE A 4 -28.18 13.44 10.18
CA ILE A 4 -27.78 14.01 8.91
C ILE A 4 -28.26 13.02 7.82
N PHE A 5 -29.11 13.46 6.91
CA PHE A 5 -29.73 12.61 5.88
C PHE A 5 -30.45 11.36 6.42
N GLY A 6 -31.09 11.44 7.60
CA GLY A 6 -31.77 10.32 8.24
C GLY A 6 -30.85 9.29 8.89
N VAL A 7 -29.55 9.60 9.02
CA VAL A 7 -28.54 8.75 9.66
C VAL A 7 -28.07 9.42 10.95
N PRO A 8 -27.94 8.68 12.08
CA PRO A 8 -27.34 9.23 13.29
C PRO A 8 -25.94 9.76 13.02
N THR A 9 -25.65 10.99 13.42
CA THR A 9 -24.37 11.67 13.21
C THR A 9 -23.18 10.80 13.63
N GLN A 10 -23.33 10.10 14.76
CA GLN A 10 -22.28 9.21 15.28
C GLN A 10 -21.98 8.04 14.35
N ALA A 11 -22.99 7.45 13.72
CA ALA A 11 -22.82 6.35 12.75
C ALA A 11 -22.13 6.85 11.47
N LEU A 12 -22.55 8.02 10.96
CA LEU A 12 -21.96 8.63 9.77
C LEU A 12 -20.46 8.91 9.97
N PHE A 13 -20.10 9.63 11.03
CA PHE A 13 -18.70 9.96 11.30
C PHE A 13 -17.88 8.74 11.68
N GLY A 14 -18.48 7.74 12.34
CA GLY A 14 -17.83 6.45 12.63
C GLY A 14 -17.41 5.72 11.35
N GLN A 15 -18.30 5.62 10.36
CA GLN A 15 -18.01 4.96 9.09
C GLN A 15 -17.07 5.78 8.21
N LEU A 16 -17.16 7.10 8.23
CA LEU A 16 -16.18 7.97 7.57
C LEU A 16 -14.77 7.78 8.14
N LEU A 17 -14.64 7.65 9.44
CA LEU A 17 -13.35 7.38 10.08
C LEU A 17 -12.80 6.01 9.68
N ILE A 18 -13.63 4.96 9.68
CA ILE A 18 -13.23 3.62 9.21
C ILE A 18 -12.82 3.69 7.75
N GLY A 19 -13.57 4.38 6.90
CA GLY A 19 -13.24 4.61 5.51
C GLY A 19 -11.90 5.32 5.33
N LEU A 20 -11.62 6.33 6.15
CA LEU A 20 -10.34 7.07 6.11
C LEU A 20 -9.16 6.18 6.55
N ILE A 21 -9.37 5.27 7.50
CA ILE A 21 -8.36 4.30 7.91
C ILE A 21 -8.08 3.30 6.79
N ASN A 22 -9.11 2.73 6.17
CA ASN A 22 -8.96 1.86 5.01
C ASN A 22 -8.26 2.61 3.87
N GLY A 23 -8.67 3.86 3.61
CA GLY A 23 -8.04 4.75 2.64
C GLY A 23 -6.56 5.03 2.92
N SER A 24 -6.15 5.07 4.19
CA SER A 24 -4.74 5.19 4.58
C SER A 24 -3.92 3.99 4.12
N PHE A 25 -4.43 2.77 4.30
CA PHE A 25 -3.77 1.55 3.82
C PHE A 25 -3.80 1.46 2.29
N TYR A 26 -4.93 1.83 1.67
CA TYR A 26 -5.03 1.90 0.22
C TYR A 26 -4.01 2.87 -0.37
N ALA A 27 -3.89 4.07 0.19
CA ALA A 27 -2.95 5.08 -0.25
C ALA A 27 -1.48 4.62 -0.11
N LEU A 28 -1.09 4.07 1.06
CA LEU A 28 0.27 3.60 1.30
C LEU A 28 0.67 2.44 0.37
N LEU A 29 -0.20 1.44 0.25
CA LEU A 29 0.06 0.28 -0.61
C LEU A 29 0.07 0.68 -2.08
N SER A 30 -0.90 1.49 -2.51
CA SER A 30 -0.97 1.98 -3.88
C SER A 30 0.21 2.88 -4.23
N LEU A 31 0.69 3.68 -3.29
CA LEU A 31 1.89 4.49 -3.45
C LEU A 31 3.11 3.63 -3.72
N GLY A 32 3.35 2.59 -2.91
CA GLY A 32 4.44 1.64 -3.12
C GLY A 32 4.36 0.94 -4.48
N LEU A 33 3.16 0.50 -4.86
CA LEU A 33 2.91 -0.14 -6.15
C LEU A 33 3.08 0.84 -7.32
N ALA A 34 2.61 2.10 -7.19
CA ALA A 34 2.77 3.14 -8.21
C ALA A 34 4.24 3.52 -8.43
N VAL A 35 5.04 3.54 -7.36
CA VAL A 35 6.50 3.77 -7.44
C VAL A 35 7.19 2.64 -8.20
N ILE A 36 6.84 1.38 -7.91
CA ILE A 36 7.38 0.21 -8.62
C ILE A 36 6.95 0.23 -10.08
N PHE A 37 5.64 0.40 -10.34
CA PHE A 37 5.09 0.38 -11.70
C PHE A 37 5.64 1.53 -12.55
N GLY A 38 5.78 2.72 -11.98
CA GLY A 38 6.30 3.89 -12.68
C GLY A 38 7.73 3.71 -13.21
N MET A 39 8.50 2.78 -12.63
CA MET A 39 9.88 2.49 -13.05
C MET A 39 10.02 1.24 -13.92
N LEU A 40 9.22 0.22 -13.64
CA LEU A 40 9.44 -1.11 -14.19
C LEU A 40 8.41 -1.48 -15.26
N ASN A 41 7.27 -0.76 -15.32
CA ASN A 41 6.07 -1.14 -16.07
C ASN A 41 5.60 -2.58 -15.77
N ILE A 42 5.94 -3.14 -14.61
CA ILE A 42 5.56 -4.48 -14.17
C ILE A 42 4.56 -4.35 -13.02
N ILE A 43 3.46 -5.06 -13.15
CA ILE A 43 2.47 -5.19 -12.09
C ILE A 43 3.00 -6.20 -11.06
N ASN A 44 3.26 -5.73 -9.84
CA ASN A 44 3.78 -6.58 -8.77
C ASN A 44 2.63 -7.15 -7.92
N PHE A 45 2.13 -8.33 -8.26
CA PHE A 45 1.11 -9.01 -7.43
C PHE A 45 1.64 -9.51 -6.08
N SER A 46 2.97 -9.70 -5.95
CA SER A 46 3.56 -10.06 -4.65
C SER A 46 3.54 -8.92 -3.61
N HIS A 47 3.09 -7.71 -4.02
CA HIS A 47 3.03 -6.54 -3.13
C HIS A 47 2.12 -6.77 -1.91
N GLY A 48 0.99 -7.48 -2.08
CA GLY A 48 0.14 -7.90 -0.98
C GLY A 48 0.85 -8.88 -0.02
N ALA A 49 1.62 -9.84 -0.55
CA ALA A 49 2.42 -10.73 0.28
C ALA A 49 3.56 -9.96 1.00
N GLN A 50 4.14 -8.94 0.39
CA GLN A 50 5.16 -8.07 1.01
C GLN A 50 4.58 -7.23 2.16
N TYR A 51 3.34 -6.77 2.02
CA TYR A 51 2.60 -6.14 3.11
C TYR A 51 2.40 -7.12 4.28
N MET A 52 1.94 -8.33 4.00
CA MET A 52 1.83 -9.41 5.01
C MET A 52 3.19 -9.69 5.67
N LEU A 53 4.27 -9.80 4.88
CA LEU A 53 5.62 -9.99 5.43
C LEU A 53 6.03 -8.88 6.39
N GLY A 54 5.64 -7.63 6.13
CA GLY A 54 5.86 -6.51 7.05
C GLY A 54 5.22 -6.73 8.41
N ALA A 55 3.95 -7.16 8.43
CA ALA A 55 3.22 -7.47 9.66
C ALA A 55 3.85 -8.67 10.41
N PHE A 56 4.20 -9.76 9.70
CA PHE A 56 4.87 -10.91 10.30
C PHE A 56 6.27 -10.55 10.80
N CYS A 57 7.03 -9.73 10.07
CA CYS A 57 8.34 -9.27 10.53
C CYS A 57 8.23 -8.50 11.85
N ALA A 58 7.26 -7.59 11.97
CA ALA A 58 7.00 -6.90 13.23
C ALA A 58 6.61 -7.87 14.36
N TYR A 59 5.78 -8.86 14.06
CA TYR A 59 5.40 -9.90 15.00
C TYR A 59 6.62 -10.70 15.49
N PHE A 60 7.51 -11.11 14.59
CA PHE A 60 8.72 -11.84 14.96
C PHE A 60 9.70 -10.98 15.76
N LEU A 61 9.88 -9.73 15.36
CA LEU A 61 10.72 -8.77 16.09
C LEU A 61 10.23 -8.62 17.54
N LEU A 62 8.92 -8.57 17.76
CA LEU A 62 8.33 -8.49 19.09
C LEU A 62 8.50 -9.80 19.88
N GLN A 63 8.14 -10.94 19.26
CA GLN A 63 8.09 -12.24 19.98
C GLN A 63 9.47 -12.84 20.23
N LEU A 64 10.40 -12.70 19.29
CA LEU A 64 11.71 -13.36 19.37
C LEU A 64 12.79 -12.41 19.92
N ALA A 65 12.72 -11.13 19.60
CA ALA A 65 13.77 -10.16 19.96
C ALA A 65 13.30 -9.11 20.98
N GLY A 66 12.02 -9.12 21.40
CA GLY A 66 11.46 -8.12 22.32
C GLY A 66 11.45 -6.70 21.75
N VAL A 67 11.60 -6.57 20.43
CA VAL A 67 11.65 -5.26 19.74
C VAL A 67 10.23 -4.69 19.63
N GLY A 68 10.01 -3.53 20.24
CA GLY A 68 8.70 -2.88 20.27
C GLY A 68 8.27 -2.31 18.92
N TYR A 69 7.02 -1.85 18.88
CA TYR A 69 6.33 -1.34 17.69
C TYR A 69 7.12 -0.24 16.95
N TRP A 70 7.65 0.75 17.66
CA TRP A 70 8.35 1.90 17.06
C TRP A 70 9.59 1.50 16.27
N TRP A 71 10.38 0.58 16.80
CA TRP A 71 11.53 0.04 16.09
C TRP A 71 11.11 -0.88 14.94
N SER A 72 10.01 -1.61 15.09
CA SER A 72 9.46 -2.45 14.02
C SER A 72 8.99 -1.63 12.81
N LEU A 73 8.50 -0.39 13.02
CA LEU A 73 8.16 0.54 11.93
C LEU A 73 9.37 0.91 11.03
N LEU A 74 10.59 0.77 11.53
CA LEU A 74 11.81 1.04 10.77
C LEU A 74 12.46 -0.26 10.27
N LEU A 75 12.60 -1.24 11.15
CA LEU A 75 13.35 -2.47 10.88
C LEU A 75 12.62 -3.40 9.91
N ALA A 76 11.30 -3.54 10.03
CA ALA A 76 10.52 -4.41 9.15
C ALA A 76 10.50 -3.92 7.69
N PRO A 77 10.29 -2.62 7.38
CA PRO A 77 10.44 -2.10 6.02
C PRO A 77 11.83 -2.31 5.42
N ILE A 78 12.89 -2.15 6.22
CA ILE A 78 14.26 -2.39 5.77
C ILE A 78 14.48 -3.88 5.46
N ALA A 79 14.06 -4.77 6.36
CA ALA A 79 14.24 -6.21 6.19
C ALA A 79 13.46 -6.74 4.98
N VAL A 80 12.17 -6.38 4.88
CA VAL A 80 11.31 -6.82 3.77
C VAL A 80 11.70 -6.12 2.46
N GLY A 81 12.12 -4.86 2.51
CA GLY A 81 12.69 -4.14 1.37
C GLY A 81 13.96 -4.82 0.84
N ALA A 82 14.84 -5.31 1.74
CA ALA A 82 16.01 -6.10 1.35
C ALA A 82 15.62 -7.43 0.70
N ILE A 83 14.61 -8.12 1.21
CA ILE A 83 14.04 -9.32 0.55
C ILE A 83 13.52 -8.94 -0.85
N GLY A 84 12.82 -7.82 -0.98
CA GLY A 84 12.38 -7.29 -2.26
C GLY A 84 13.54 -7.08 -3.24
N ILE A 85 14.62 -6.47 -2.80
CA ILE A 85 15.84 -6.28 -3.60
C ILE A 85 16.41 -7.62 -4.07
N ILE A 86 16.43 -8.64 -3.22
CA ILE A 86 16.90 -9.98 -3.58
C ILE A 86 16.00 -10.58 -4.66
N ILE A 87 14.69 -10.52 -4.49
CA ILE A 87 13.70 -11.01 -5.47
C ILE A 87 13.85 -10.29 -6.80
N GLU A 88 13.99 -8.97 -6.77
CA GLU A 88 14.16 -8.17 -7.99
C GLU A 88 15.44 -8.61 -8.74
N ARG A 89 16.59 -8.66 -8.08
CA ARG A 89 17.86 -8.99 -8.72
C ARG A 89 17.97 -10.42 -9.22
N THR A 90 17.40 -11.37 -8.49
CA THR A 90 17.54 -12.80 -8.81
C THR A 90 16.51 -13.30 -9.81
N MET A 91 15.30 -12.73 -9.77
CA MET A 91 14.14 -13.20 -10.53
C MET A 91 13.63 -12.16 -11.52
N LEU A 92 13.16 -10.99 -11.06
CA LEU A 92 12.49 -10.00 -11.91
C LEU A 92 13.43 -9.40 -12.96
N ALA A 93 14.66 -9.10 -12.61
CA ALA A 93 15.64 -8.50 -13.52
C ALA A 93 15.88 -9.34 -14.77
N ARG A 94 15.71 -10.67 -14.70
CA ARG A 94 15.83 -11.58 -15.83
C ARG A 94 14.68 -11.49 -16.81
N LEU A 95 13.52 -10.97 -16.37
CA LEU A 95 12.28 -10.92 -17.13
C LEU A 95 12.04 -9.55 -17.80
N TYR A 96 12.84 -8.51 -17.49
CA TYR A 96 12.63 -7.15 -18.03
C TYR A 96 12.65 -7.05 -19.56
N LYS A 97 13.29 -7.99 -20.23
CA LYS A 97 13.37 -8.04 -21.70
C LYS A 97 12.28 -8.91 -22.32
N LEU A 98 11.48 -9.60 -21.52
CA LEU A 98 10.40 -10.47 -21.94
C LEU A 98 9.06 -9.73 -21.88
N ASP A 99 7.99 -10.39 -22.34
CA ASP A 99 6.66 -9.85 -22.23
C ASP A 99 6.27 -9.59 -20.76
N HIS A 100 5.53 -8.50 -20.50
CA HIS A 100 5.11 -8.11 -19.16
C HIS A 100 4.30 -9.19 -18.43
N LEU A 101 3.66 -10.11 -19.14
CA LEU A 101 2.93 -11.25 -18.57
C LEU A 101 3.84 -12.16 -17.75
N TYR A 102 5.11 -12.35 -18.13
CA TYR A 102 6.05 -13.19 -17.36
C TYR A 102 6.32 -12.60 -15.97
N GLY A 103 6.48 -11.28 -15.89
CA GLY A 103 6.65 -10.57 -14.61
C GLY A 103 5.41 -10.68 -13.72
N LEU A 104 4.22 -10.54 -14.32
CA LEU A 104 2.94 -10.70 -13.63
C LEU A 104 2.79 -12.12 -13.08
N LEU A 105 3.01 -13.15 -13.89
CA LEU A 105 2.91 -14.56 -13.47
C LEU A 105 3.92 -14.91 -12.39
N LEU A 106 5.17 -14.42 -12.50
CA LEU A 106 6.19 -14.63 -11.48
C LEU A 106 5.76 -14.02 -10.15
N THR A 107 5.34 -12.75 -10.13
CA THR A 107 4.96 -12.06 -8.89
C THR A 107 3.71 -12.65 -8.27
N PHE A 108 2.76 -13.12 -9.08
CA PHE A 108 1.58 -13.85 -8.61
C PHE A 108 1.96 -15.21 -8.00
N GLY A 109 2.82 -15.99 -8.67
CA GLY A 109 3.33 -17.25 -8.14
C GLY A 109 4.09 -17.07 -6.83
N LEU A 110 4.93 -16.03 -6.73
CA LEU A 110 5.63 -15.68 -5.49
C LEU A 110 4.66 -15.32 -4.36
N ALA A 111 3.59 -14.57 -4.66
CA ALA A 111 2.57 -14.24 -3.68
C ALA A 111 1.93 -15.52 -3.09
N LEU A 112 1.54 -16.46 -3.95
CA LEU A 112 0.94 -17.73 -3.53
C LEU A 112 1.91 -18.60 -2.71
N ILE A 113 3.19 -18.67 -3.13
CA ILE A 113 4.22 -19.43 -2.40
C ILE A 113 4.42 -18.82 -1.00
N ILE A 114 4.64 -17.52 -0.92
CA ILE A 114 4.86 -16.84 0.37
C ILE A 114 3.64 -17.04 1.27
N GLN A 115 2.43 -16.78 0.75
CA GLN A 115 1.19 -16.97 1.49
C GLN A 115 1.01 -18.42 1.95
N GLY A 116 1.24 -19.40 1.06
CA GLY A 116 1.12 -20.82 1.36
C GLY A 116 2.09 -21.28 2.45
N VAL A 117 3.35 -20.85 2.38
CA VAL A 117 4.35 -21.13 3.42
C VAL A 117 3.89 -20.60 4.79
N PHE A 118 3.48 -19.33 4.87
CA PHE A 118 3.03 -18.74 6.13
C PHE A 118 1.73 -19.40 6.64
N THR A 119 0.80 -19.76 5.75
CA THR A 119 -0.41 -20.50 6.14
C THR A 119 -0.09 -21.87 6.71
N ASN A 120 0.88 -22.57 6.15
CA ASN A 120 1.30 -23.89 6.64
C ASN A 120 1.91 -23.82 8.04
N PHE A 121 2.71 -22.79 8.36
CA PHE A 121 3.38 -22.65 9.66
C PHE A 121 2.50 -22.00 10.74
N TYR A 122 1.65 -21.03 10.36
CA TYR A 122 0.90 -20.19 11.32
C TYR A 122 -0.61 -20.38 11.24
N GLY A 123 -1.10 -21.20 10.31
CA GLY A 123 -2.53 -21.39 10.07
C GLY A 123 -3.18 -20.18 9.44
N SER A 124 -4.52 -20.19 9.40
CA SER A 124 -5.34 -19.08 8.89
C SER A 124 -5.85 -18.14 9.98
N SER A 125 -5.64 -18.48 11.25
CA SER A 125 -6.06 -17.67 12.40
C SER A 125 -5.17 -16.44 12.53
N GLY A 126 -5.76 -15.29 12.92
CA GLY A 126 -5.00 -14.08 13.17
C GLY A 126 -4.16 -14.16 14.45
N LEU A 127 -2.90 -13.76 14.36
CA LEU A 127 -2.00 -13.63 15.50
C LEU A 127 -2.15 -12.23 16.09
N PRO A 128 -2.41 -12.09 17.41
CA PRO A 128 -2.62 -10.80 18.03
C PRO A 128 -1.30 -10.01 18.08
N TYR A 129 -1.37 -8.75 17.70
CA TYR A 129 -0.29 -7.78 17.87
C TYR A 129 -0.80 -6.61 18.71
N ARG A 130 -0.10 -6.28 19.81
CA ARG A 130 -0.55 -5.27 20.77
C ARG A 130 -0.34 -3.85 20.24
N ILE A 131 -1.32 -2.99 20.50
CA ILE A 131 -1.17 -1.54 20.34
C ILE A 131 -0.12 -1.07 21.37
N PRO A 132 0.85 -0.21 20.99
CA PRO A 132 1.80 0.36 21.92
C PRO A 132 1.07 1.21 22.99
N ASP A 133 1.56 1.17 24.23
CA ASP A 133 0.89 1.77 25.39
C ASP A 133 0.68 3.28 25.22
N GLU A 134 1.60 3.97 24.54
CA GLU A 134 1.53 5.41 24.28
C GLU A 134 0.36 5.79 23.34
N LEU A 135 -0.06 4.86 22.49
CA LEU A 135 -1.19 5.02 21.56
C LEU A 135 -2.46 4.31 22.07
N GLY A 136 -2.44 3.85 23.31
CA GLY A 136 -3.59 3.31 24.00
C GLY A 136 -4.64 4.40 24.30
N GLY A 137 -5.91 3.96 24.44
CA GLY A 137 -7.03 4.85 24.74
C GLY A 137 -7.61 5.58 23.54
N SER A 138 -8.43 6.60 23.79
CA SER A 138 -9.16 7.33 22.76
C SER A 138 -9.25 8.83 23.07
N PHE A 139 -9.37 9.64 22.03
CA PHE A 139 -9.77 11.04 22.13
C PHE A 139 -11.30 11.13 22.17
N ASN A 140 -11.84 11.91 23.11
CA ASN A 140 -13.26 12.24 23.14
C ASN A 140 -13.51 13.49 22.28
N LEU A 141 -14.19 13.31 21.14
CA LEU A 141 -14.55 14.39 20.22
C LEU A 141 -15.94 14.97 20.52
N GLY A 142 -16.58 14.59 21.64
CA GLY A 142 -17.92 14.98 22.02
C GLY A 142 -19.01 14.15 21.34
N PHE A 143 -18.95 13.98 20.03
CA PHE A 143 -19.91 13.17 19.26
C PHE A 143 -19.42 11.71 19.02
N MET A 144 -18.13 11.42 19.19
CA MET A 144 -17.57 10.06 19.07
C MET A 144 -16.24 9.92 19.81
N PHE A 145 -15.87 8.69 20.09
CA PHE A 145 -14.52 8.33 20.58
C PHE A 145 -13.62 7.92 19.42
N LEU A 146 -12.51 8.65 19.23
CA LEU A 146 -11.47 8.33 18.23
C LEU A 146 -10.32 7.59 18.89
N PRO A 147 -10.10 6.28 18.59
CA PRO A 147 -8.92 5.57 19.11
C PRO A 147 -7.64 6.28 18.69
N LYS A 148 -6.73 6.52 19.64
CA LYS A 148 -5.45 7.22 19.39
C LYS A 148 -4.62 6.52 18.31
N TYR A 149 -4.59 5.19 18.34
CA TYR A 149 -3.87 4.40 17.34
C TYR A 149 -4.39 4.64 15.92
N ARG A 150 -5.70 4.73 15.73
CA ARG A 150 -6.31 5.00 14.42
C ARG A 150 -5.99 6.40 13.91
N ALA A 151 -5.98 7.39 14.79
CA ALA A 151 -5.52 8.74 14.45
C ALA A 151 -4.05 8.76 14.04
N TRP A 152 -3.21 8.02 14.76
CA TRP A 152 -1.80 7.81 14.42
C TRP A 152 -1.62 7.21 13.03
N VAL A 153 -2.35 6.15 12.68
CA VAL A 153 -2.28 5.49 11.37
C VAL A 153 -2.60 6.47 10.24
N ILE A 154 -3.66 7.27 10.40
CA ILE A 154 -4.04 8.29 9.40
C ILE A 154 -2.92 9.35 9.28
N GLY A 155 -2.45 9.90 10.39
CA GLY A 155 -1.39 10.90 10.39
C GLY A 155 -0.07 10.40 9.79
N ALA A 156 0.36 9.21 10.21
CA ALA A 156 1.59 8.58 9.70
C ALA A 156 1.49 8.28 8.20
N SER A 157 0.36 7.77 7.73
CA SER A 157 0.15 7.51 6.30
C SER A 157 0.21 8.79 5.46
N VAL A 158 -0.42 9.87 5.92
CA VAL A 158 -0.35 11.18 5.23
C VAL A 158 1.09 11.68 5.17
N VAL A 159 1.83 11.61 6.28
CA VAL A 159 3.23 12.06 6.34
C VAL A 159 4.11 11.24 5.39
N VAL A 160 3.98 9.91 5.39
CA VAL A 160 4.76 9.03 4.50
C VAL A 160 4.37 9.26 3.03
N CYS A 161 3.07 9.40 2.73
CA CYS A 161 2.60 9.66 1.38
C CYS A 161 3.12 11.02 0.85
N LEU A 162 3.00 12.09 1.63
CA LEU A 162 3.49 13.42 1.25
C LEU A 162 5.02 13.45 1.17
N GLY A 163 5.71 12.79 2.10
CA GLY A 163 7.17 12.67 2.09
C GLY A 163 7.67 11.95 0.83
N THR A 164 7.07 10.82 0.49
CA THR A 164 7.41 10.07 -0.73
C THR A 164 7.09 10.87 -1.99
N TRP A 165 5.91 11.50 -2.05
CA TRP A 165 5.56 12.40 -3.14
C TRP A 165 6.59 13.52 -3.31
N PHE A 166 6.97 14.20 -2.20
CA PHE A 166 7.97 15.26 -2.25
C PHE A 166 9.32 14.76 -2.76
N VAL A 167 9.80 13.62 -2.26
CA VAL A 167 11.08 13.04 -2.69
C VAL A 167 11.07 12.73 -4.19
N ILE A 168 9.99 12.16 -4.72
CA ILE A 168 9.95 11.72 -6.12
C ILE A 168 9.58 12.89 -7.06
N GLU A 169 8.69 13.81 -6.67
CA GLU A 169 8.28 14.89 -7.57
C GLU A 169 9.18 16.13 -7.49
N ARG A 170 9.83 16.37 -6.37
CA ARG A 170 10.55 17.62 -6.10
C ARG A 170 12.06 17.47 -5.97
N THR A 171 12.62 16.25 -6.05
CA THR A 171 14.08 16.05 -5.93
C THR A 171 14.70 15.53 -7.24
N LYS A 172 16.03 15.62 -7.32
CA LYS A 172 16.83 15.10 -8.45
C LYS A 172 16.62 13.58 -8.64
N LEU A 173 16.36 12.85 -7.55
CA LEU A 173 16.14 11.42 -7.59
C LEU A 173 14.95 11.09 -8.49
N GLY A 174 13.81 11.75 -8.32
CA GLY A 174 12.66 11.54 -9.17
C GLY A 174 12.88 11.96 -10.63
N ALA A 175 13.67 13.02 -10.88
CA ALA A 175 14.05 13.39 -12.24
C ALA A 175 14.86 12.26 -12.92
N TYR A 176 15.82 11.66 -12.21
CA TYR A 176 16.61 10.53 -12.72
C TYR A 176 15.73 9.28 -12.93
N LEU A 177 14.77 9.06 -12.03
CA LEU A 177 13.83 7.95 -12.16
C LEU A 177 13.00 8.09 -13.46
N ARG A 178 12.40 9.25 -13.72
CA ARG A 178 11.62 9.53 -14.94
C ARG A 178 12.49 9.43 -16.21
N ALA A 179 13.66 10.04 -16.21
CA ALA A 179 14.58 9.95 -17.33
C ALA A 179 15.04 8.52 -17.62
N GLY A 180 15.27 7.73 -16.55
CA GLY A 180 15.69 6.33 -16.67
C GLY A 180 14.61 5.40 -17.23
N THR A 181 13.32 5.77 -17.11
CA THR A 181 12.21 5.02 -17.74
C THR A 181 12.03 5.37 -19.21
N GLU A 182 12.33 6.63 -19.60
CA GLU A 182 12.20 7.07 -20.99
C GLU A 182 13.37 6.59 -21.85
N ASN A 183 14.61 6.82 -21.42
CA ASN A 183 15.82 6.40 -22.15
C ASN A 183 16.93 5.92 -21.20
N PRO A 184 16.90 4.65 -20.78
CA PRO A 184 17.91 4.09 -19.88
C PRO A 184 19.36 4.21 -20.41
N ALA A 185 19.56 4.06 -21.73
CA ALA A 185 20.88 4.11 -22.35
C ALA A 185 21.47 5.52 -22.27
N LEU A 186 20.68 6.54 -22.55
CA LEU A 186 21.12 7.92 -22.44
C LEU A 186 21.48 8.29 -21.01
N VAL A 187 20.66 7.89 -20.03
CA VAL A 187 20.90 8.18 -18.61
C VAL A 187 22.17 7.48 -18.12
N GLN A 188 22.45 6.25 -18.60
CA GLN A 188 23.69 5.55 -18.31
C GLN A 188 24.92 6.26 -18.93
N ALA A 189 24.79 6.84 -20.11
CA ALA A 189 25.86 7.62 -20.74
C ALA A 189 26.26 8.85 -19.90
N PHE A 190 25.35 9.41 -19.11
CA PHE A 190 25.64 10.46 -18.12
C PHE A 190 26.19 9.92 -16.77
N GLY A 191 26.57 8.65 -16.70
CA GLY A 191 27.19 8.04 -15.52
C GLY A 191 26.23 7.59 -14.43
N ILE A 192 24.91 7.64 -14.67
CA ILE A 192 23.90 7.19 -13.69
C ILE A 192 23.67 5.68 -13.85
N ASN A 193 23.83 4.94 -12.75
CA ASN A 193 23.62 3.49 -12.76
C ASN A 193 22.13 3.16 -12.68
N VAL A 194 21.46 3.07 -13.83
CA VAL A 194 20.01 2.79 -13.95
C VAL A 194 19.63 1.44 -13.29
N PRO A 195 20.36 0.32 -13.47
CA PRO A 195 20.03 -0.94 -12.78
C PRO A 195 19.99 -0.81 -11.26
N ARG A 196 20.98 -0.13 -10.64
CA ARG A 196 20.95 0.12 -9.18
C ARG A 196 19.75 0.97 -8.77
N MET A 197 19.44 1.96 -9.57
CA MET A 197 18.29 2.85 -9.31
C MET A 197 16.98 2.07 -9.33
N ILE A 198 16.77 1.20 -10.31
CA ILE A 198 15.62 0.29 -10.41
C ILE A 198 15.53 -0.58 -9.15
N THR A 199 16.61 -1.27 -8.80
CA THR A 199 16.66 -2.16 -7.62
C THR A 199 16.32 -1.44 -6.32
N LEU A 200 16.88 -0.25 -6.09
CA LEU A 200 16.62 0.52 -4.87
C LEU A 200 15.18 1.04 -4.84
N THR A 201 14.64 1.45 -5.98
CA THR A 201 13.24 1.91 -6.08
C THR A 201 12.27 0.76 -5.82
N TYR A 202 12.55 -0.43 -6.35
CA TYR A 202 11.75 -1.62 -6.06
C TYR A 202 11.79 -1.95 -4.56
N GLY A 203 12.98 -2.00 -3.96
CA GLY A 203 13.14 -2.22 -2.52
C GLY A 203 12.42 -1.18 -1.67
N PHE A 204 12.45 0.09 -2.08
CA PHE A 204 11.74 1.17 -1.41
C PHE A 204 10.22 0.99 -1.50
N GLY A 205 9.66 0.68 -2.68
CA GLY A 205 8.24 0.40 -2.84
C GLY A 205 7.78 -0.80 -2.00
N VAL A 206 8.59 -1.87 -1.96
CA VAL A 206 8.37 -3.03 -1.08
C VAL A 206 8.43 -2.64 0.40
N GLY A 207 9.37 -1.78 0.77
CA GLY A 207 9.46 -1.22 2.12
C GLY A 207 8.21 -0.43 2.53
N LEU A 208 7.60 0.33 1.62
CA LEU A 208 6.33 1.03 1.88
C LEU A 208 5.18 0.04 2.14
N ALA A 209 5.11 -1.08 1.40
CA ALA A 209 4.13 -2.12 1.69
C ALA A 209 4.35 -2.74 3.08
N ALA A 210 5.60 -3.06 3.41
CA ALA A 210 5.93 -3.60 4.72
C ALA A 210 5.61 -2.61 5.86
N PHE A 211 5.87 -1.32 5.68
CA PHE A 211 5.50 -0.27 6.61
C PHE A 211 3.99 -0.24 6.87
N ALA A 212 3.18 -0.30 5.80
CA ALA A 212 1.74 -0.41 5.91
C ALA A 212 1.33 -1.69 6.66
N GLY A 213 2.04 -2.81 6.44
CA GLY A 213 1.83 -4.08 7.14
C GLY A 213 2.06 -3.98 8.65
N VAL A 214 3.14 -3.32 9.07
CA VAL A 214 3.41 -3.07 10.51
C VAL A 214 2.29 -2.25 11.13
N MET A 215 1.85 -1.18 10.46
CA MET A 215 0.75 -0.34 10.95
C MET A 215 -0.59 -1.06 10.99
N ALA A 216 -0.79 -2.04 10.13
CA ALA A 216 -2.03 -2.82 10.07
C ALA A 216 -2.10 -3.92 11.14
N ALA A 217 -0.97 -4.44 11.59
CA ALA A 217 -0.89 -5.56 12.52
C ALA A 217 -1.74 -5.39 13.81
N PRO A 218 -1.74 -4.22 14.49
CA PRO A 218 -2.58 -4.01 15.68
C PRO A 218 -4.09 -3.87 15.39
N ILE A 219 -4.47 -3.54 14.14
CA ILE A 219 -5.88 -3.31 13.75
C ILE A 219 -6.53 -4.59 13.24
N TYR A 220 -5.83 -5.30 12.32
CA TYR A 220 -6.41 -6.42 11.58
C TYR A 220 -5.87 -7.79 12.02
N GLN A 221 -4.99 -7.81 13.02
CA GLN A 221 -4.21 -8.98 13.40
C GLN A 221 -3.29 -9.48 12.28
N VAL A 222 -2.24 -10.19 12.64
CA VAL A 222 -1.27 -10.70 11.66
C VAL A 222 -1.74 -12.06 11.14
N ASN A 223 -2.10 -12.15 9.87
CA ASN A 223 -2.54 -13.40 9.27
C ASN A 223 -2.05 -13.53 7.81
N PRO A 224 -1.90 -14.76 7.30
CA PRO A 224 -1.38 -14.96 5.95
C PRO A 224 -2.26 -14.41 4.83
N GLN A 225 -3.56 -14.22 5.05
CA GLN A 225 -4.52 -13.77 4.05
C GLN A 225 -4.61 -12.25 3.94
N MET A 226 -4.06 -11.49 4.92
CA MET A 226 -4.27 -10.05 5.02
C MET A 226 -3.83 -9.27 3.75
N GLY A 227 -2.82 -9.76 3.04
CA GLY A 227 -2.35 -9.13 1.80
C GLY A 227 -3.16 -9.50 0.57
N ALA A 228 -3.63 -10.74 0.47
CA ALA A 228 -4.41 -11.22 -0.66
C ALA A 228 -5.76 -10.50 -0.81
N ASN A 229 -6.40 -10.16 0.31
CA ASN A 229 -7.66 -9.44 0.32
C ASN A 229 -7.52 -7.98 -0.14
N LEU A 230 -6.35 -7.37 0.08
CA LEU A 230 -6.11 -5.96 -0.22
C LEU A 230 -5.54 -5.71 -1.62
N ILE A 231 -4.76 -6.65 -2.18
CA ILE A 231 -4.02 -6.40 -3.42
C ILE A 231 -4.92 -6.04 -4.60
N ILE A 232 -6.11 -6.64 -4.70
CA ILE A 232 -7.06 -6.38 -5.79
C ILE A 232 -7.60 -4.95 -5.68
N VAL A 233 -7.95 -4.51 -4.47
CA VAL A 233 -8.41 -3.13 -4.20
C VAL A 233 -7.29 -2.14 -4.48
N VAL A 234 -6.08 -2.40 -4.01
CA VAL A 234 -4.89 -1.57 -4.23
C VAL A 234 -4.58 -1.43 -5.72
N PHE A 235 -4.73 -2.51 -6.48
CA PHE A 235 -4.59 -2.48 -7.93
C PHE A 235 -5.66 -1.57 -8.58
N ALA A 236 -6.93 -1.70 -8.15
CA ALA A 236 -7.99 -0.82 -8.63
C ALA A 236 -7.69 0.66 -8.31
N VAL A 237 -7.18 0.98 -7.11
CA VAL A 237 -6.75 2.33 -6.72
C VAL A 237 -5.67 2.87 -7.64
N VAL A 238 -4.64 2.08 -7.96
CA VAL A 238 -3.55 2.50 -8.87
C VAL A 238 -4.06 2.72 -10.29
N VAL A 239 -4.96 1.88 -10.77
CA VAL A 239 -5.57 2.02 -12.10
C VAL A 239 -6.44 3.27 -12.17
N ILE A 240 -7.32 3.49 -11.19
CA ILE A 240 -8.16 4.70 -11.12
C ILE A 240 -7.30 5.95 -10.99
N GLY A 241 -6.29 5.92 -10.12
CA GLY A 241 -5.37 7.04 -9.90
C GLY A 241 -4.50 7.36 -11.11
N GLY A 242 -4.29 6.38 -11.99
CA GLY A 242 -3.39 6.42 -13.14
C GLY A 242 -2.06 5.73 -12.82
N MET A 243 -1.76 4.69 -13.60
CA MET A 243 -0.58 3.83 -13.41
C MET A 243 0.71 4.65 -13.46
N GLY A 244 1.51 4.59 -12.38
CA GLY A 244 2.73 5.37 -12.23
C GLY A 244 2.54 6.81 -11.72
N SER A 245 1.32 7.28 -11.49
CA SER A 245 1.04 8.57 -10.86
C SER A 245 1.04 8.46 -9.34
N ILE A 246 2.05 9.02 -8.70
CA ILE A 246 2.21 9.00 -7.23
C ILE A 246 1.10 9.79 -6.54
N LEU A 247 0.85 11.01 -7.01
CA LEU A 247 -0.23 11.83 -6.49
C LEU A 247 -1.60 11.18 -6.72
N GLY A 248 -1.77 10.60 -7.92
CA GLY A 248 -2.98 9.85 -8.26
C GLY A 248 -3.24 8.69 -7.30
N ALA A 249 -2.25 7.86 -7.03
CA ALA A 249 -2.37 6.74 -6.11
C ALA A 249 -2.78 7.18 -4.69
N VAL A 250 -2.16 8.25 -4.17
CA VAL A 250 -2.46 8.79 -2.84
C VAL A 250 -3.89 9.35 -2.76
N LEU A 251 -4.24 10.27 -3.66
CA LEU A 251 -5.57 10.91 -3.65
C LEU A 251 -6.70 9.91 -3.87
N THR A 252 -6.50 8.98 -4.82
CA THR A 252 -7.48 7.94 -5.09
C THR A 252 -7.60 6.96 -3.93
N GLY A 253 -6.49 6.58 -3.28
CA GLY A 253 -6.51 5.69 -2.12
C GLY A 253 -7.35 6.25 -0.97
N PHE A 254 -7.08 7.49 -0.56
CA PHE A 254 -7.88 8.15 0.47
C PHE A 254 -9.32 8.39 0.03
N GLY A 255 -9.52 8.85 -1.21
CA GLY A 255 -10.85 9.14 -1.76
C GLY A 255 -11.74 7.90 -1.81
N LEU A 256 -11.22 6.78 -2.31
CA LEU A 256 -11.97 5.51 -2.36
C LEU A 256 -12.25 4.93 -0.98
N GLY A 257 -11.33 5.09 -0.02
CA GLY A 257 -11.60 4.72 1.36
C GLY A 257 -12.77 5.51 1.96
N VAL A 258 -12.83 6.83 1.73
CA VAL A 258 -13.97 7.67 2.16
C VAL A 258 -15.26 7.25 1.47
N ILE A 259 -15.23 6.99 0.15
CA ILE A 259 -16.40 6.53 -0.61
C ILE A 259 -16.89 5.17 -0.08
N GLU A 260 -15.98 4.23 0.19
CA GLU A 260 -16.32 2.94 0.81
C GLU A 260 -17.01 3.14 2.16
N GLY A 261 -16.48 4.04 3.02
CA GLY A 261 -17.06 4.38 4.30
C GLY A 261 -18.46 4.97 4.18
N LEU A 262 -18.66 5.91 3.25
CA LEU A 262 -19.99 6.47 2.95
C LEU A 262 -20.95 5.41 2.41
N THR A 263 -20.49 4.55 1.51
CA THR A 263 -21.30 3.46 0.95
C THR A 263 -21.77 2.51 2.04
N LYS A 264 -20.93 2.22 3.04
CA LYS A 264 -21.32 1.40 4.20
C LYS A 264 -22.45 2.01 5.04
N VAL A 265 -22.58 3.34 5.02
CA VAL A 265 -23.68 4.03 5.72
C VAL A 265 -25.00 3.90 4.98
N PHE A 266 -24.99 4.17 3.67
CA PHE A 266 -26.22 4.31 2.89
C PHE A 266 -26.65 3.03 2.18
N TYR A 267 -25.67 2.22 1.74
CA TYR A 267 -25.92 0.96 1.03
C TYR A 267 -24.81 -0.07 1.34
N PRO A 268 -24.84 -0.69 2.52
CA PRO A 268 -23.77 -1.58 3.02
C PRO A 268 -23.40 -2.72 2.07
N GLU A 269 -24.36 -3.28 1.36
CA GLU A 269 -24.17 -4.41 0.44
C GLU A 269 -23.26 -4.10 -0.75
N ALA A 270 -23.24 -2.83 -1.20
CA ALA A 270 -22.41 -2.37 -2.30
C ALA A 270 -20.99 -1.91 -1.87
N SER A 271 -20.71 -1.86 -0.57
CA SER A 271 -19.47 -1.26 -0.06
C SER A 271 -18.20 -1.90 -0.60
N ASN A 272 -18.18 -3.22 -0.79
CA ASN A 272 -17.04 -3.94 -1.36
C ASN A 272 -16.96 -3.84 -2.88
N THR A 273 -18.07 -3.49 -3.55
CA THR A 273 -18.18 -3.47 -5.02
C THR A 273 -18.01 -2.07 -5.58
N VAL A 274 -18.31 -1.03 -4.80
CA VAL A 274 -18.30 0.38 -5.25
C VAL A 274 -16.97 0.81 -5.86
N ILE A 275 -15.84 0.36 -5.32
CA ILE A 275 -14.50 0.65 -5.84
C ILE A 275 -14.34 0.14 -7.26
N PHE A 276 -14.82 -1.07 -7.55
CA PHE A 276 -14.73 -1.68 -8.89
C PHE A 276 -15.70 -1.03 -9.87
N VAL A 277 -16.88 -0.62 -9.42
CA VAL A 277 -17.81 0.17 -10.25
C VAL A 277 -17.16 1.50 -10.66
N ILE A 278 -16.56 2.20 -9.71
CA ILE A 278 -15.82 3.45 -10.01
C ILE A 278 -14.66 3.18 -10.97
N MET A 279 -13.93 2.06 -10.79
CA MET A 279 -12.84 1.70 -11.69
C MET A 279 -13.33 1.54 -13.13
N VAL A 280 -14.42 0.81 -13.35
CA VAL A 280 -15.02 0.64 -14.69
C VAL A 280 -15.44 1.99 -15.28
N LEU A 281 -16.13 2.82 -14.51
CA LEU A 281 -16.56 4.15 -14.97
C LEU A 281 -15.38 5.04 -15.34
N VAL A 282 -14.32 5.07 -14.52
CA VAL A 282 -13.13 5.88 -14.81
C VAL A 282 -12.42 5.36 -16.07
N LEU A 283 -12.26 4.05 -16.22
CA LEU A 283 -11.61 3.48 -17.40
C LEU A 283 -12.39 3.72 -18.71
N LEU A 284 -13.72 3.76 -18.65
CA LEU A 284 -14.57 4.08 -19.81
C LEU A 284 -14.42 5.55 -20.23
N VAL A 285 -14.26 6.47 -19.27
CA VAL A 285 -14.16 7.91 -19.53
C VAL A 285 -12.72 8.35 -19.78
N LYS A 286 -11.78 7.79 -19.00
CA LYS A 286 -10.36 8.14 -19.05
C LYS A 286 -9.47 6.90 -18.88
N PRO A 287 -9.16 6.18 -19.96
CA PRO A 287 -8.40 4.91 -19.90
C PRO A 287 -7.02 5.01 -19.22
N ALA A 288 -6.40 6.20 -19.24
CA ALA A 288 -5.13 6.46 -18.57
C ALA A 288 -5.26 6.62 -17.03
N GLY A 289 -6.49 6.62 -16.48
CA GLY A 289 -6.78 6.95 -15.09
C GLY A 289 -6.86 8.47 -14.85
N LEU A 290 -7.34 8.87 -13.65
CA LEU A 290 -7.64 10.29 -13.35
C LEU A 290 -6.43 11.22 -13.48
N PHE A 291 -5.25 10.76 -13.09
CA PHE A 291 -3.99 11.51 -13.10
C PHE A 291 -2.92 10.89 -14.02
N GLY A 292 -3.31 9.90 -14.83
CA GLY A 292 -2.44 9.28 -15.82
C GLY A 292 -2.15 10.22 -16.99
N ARG A 293 -0.98 10.07 -17.63
CA ARG A 293 -0.63 10.75 -18.86
C ARG A 293 -1.10 9.91 -20.04
N GLU A 294 -1.85 10.50 -20.94
CA GLU A 294 -2.11 9.90 -22.25
C GLU A 294 -0.78 9.85 -23.01
N ARG A 295 -0.40 8.64 -23.44
CA ARG A 295 0.78 8.41 -24.29
C ARG A 295 0.36 8.38 -25.75
#